data_cfabf91cf3e710f26bd04cc201733eaf
#
_entry.id   cfabf91cf3e710f26bd04cc201733eaf
#
_cell.length_a   1.000
_cell.length_b   1.000
_cell.length_c   1.000
_cell.angle_alpha   90.00
_cell.angle_beta   90.00
_cell.angle_gamma   90.00
#
_symmetry.space_group_name_H-M   'P 1'
#
loop_
_entity.id
_entity.type
_entity.pdbx_description
1 polymer ?
#
loop_
_entity_poly.entity_id
_entity_poly.type
_entity_poly.pdbx_seq_one_letter_code
_entity_poly.pdbx_strand_id
1 'polypeptide(L)'
;MSTALSFVKSFASLSTDVVILIAVTILFIAIGIFYGKKHLISGMLAFYPAHLIVKSIPSFLAMMKISVRLNNATLCVLFVAFYLFSAFVLYRHLSSEYSYNKLIKFIEIILISIAITAETLVFYLGNPFFTKIYHFSGVITSGFTGGMIFIWLIMPFCILYFFKH
;
A
#
# COMPACT_ATOMS: atom_id res chain seq x y z
N MET A 1 -5.95 1.88 38.98
CA MET A 1 -4.55 1.96 38.49
C MET A 1 -4.33 1.23 37.13
N SER A 2 -5.05 0.17 36.85
CA SER A 2 -4.93 -0.59 35.58
C SER A 2 -5.41 0.18 34.33
N THR A 3 -6.48 0.95 34.43
CA THR A 3 -7.07 1.72 33.32
C THR A 3 -6.18 2.87 32.82
N ALA A 4 -5.50 3.57 33.72
CA ALA A 4 -4.56 4.65 33.37
C ALA A 4 -3.32 4.11 32.63
N LEU A 5 -2.79 2.96 33.10
CA LEU A 5 -1.65 2.30 32.45
C LEU A 5 -1.99 1.75 31.06
N SER A 6 -3.20 1.23 30.85
CA SER A 6 -3.65 0.78 29.52
C SER A 6 -3.84 1.96 28.57
N PHE A 7 -4.36 3.09 29.06
CA PHE A 7 -4.52 4.31 28.27
C PHE A 7 -3.18 4.89 27.81
N VAL A 8 -2.20 4.98 28.73
CA VAL A 8 -0.84 5.46 28.42
C VAL A 8 -0.14 4.55 27.39
N LYS A 9 -0.27 3.22 27.53
CA LYS A 9 0.27 2.26 26.55
C LYS A 9 -0.39 2.42 25.19
N SER A 10 -1.71 2.58 25.13
CA SER A 10 -2.43 2.79 23.86
C SER A 10 -2.03 4.11 23.19
N PHE A 11 -1.79 5.15 23.98
CA PHE A 11 -1.35 6.44 23.45
C PHE A 11 0.10 6.40 22.95
N ALA A 12 0.98 5.70 23.66
CA ALA A 12 2.37 5.51 23.23
C ALA A 12 2.47 4.65 21.95
N SER A 13 1.68 3.59 21.85
CA SER A 13 1.62 2.77 20.62
C SER A 13 1.06 3.55 19.44
N LEU A 14 0.01 4.34 19.63
CA LEU A 14 -0.57 5.18 18.59
C LEU A 14 0.44 6.21 18.05
N SER A 15 1.23 6.83 18.95
CA SER A 15 2.28 7.78 18.52
C SER A 15 3.36 7.11 17.68
N THR A 16 3.76 5.90 18.01
CA THR A 16 4.75 5.12 17.26
C THR A 16 4.21 4.74 15.86
N ASP A 17 2.96 4.28 15.78
CA ASP A 17 2.30 3.94 14.53
C ASP A 17 2.24 5.14 13.58
N VAL A 18 1.85 6.30 14.10
CA VAL A 18 1.78 7.53 13.30
C VAL A 18 3.16 7.94 12.78
N VAL A 19 4.20 7.82 13.62
CA VAL A 19 5.59 8.10 13.21
C VAL A 19 6.02 7.16 12.07
N ILE A 20 5.71 5.86 12.16
CA ILE A 20 6.01 4.89 11.09
C ILE A 20 5.30 5.29 9.79
N LEU A 21 4.00 5.61 9.85
CA LEU A 21 3.23 6.00 8.66
C LEU A 21 3.76 7.29 8.02
N ILE A 22 4.12 8.28 8.84
CA ILE A 22 4.74 9.52 8.36
C ILE A 22 6.08 9.22 7.69
N ALA A 23 6.93 8.40 8.32
CA ALA A 23 8.23 8.04 7.76
C ALA A 23 8.10 7.34 6.39
N VAL A 24 7.16 6.39 6.27
CA VAL A 24 6.87 5.71 5.00
C VAL A 24 6.34 6.70 3.95
N THR A 25 5.44 7.61 4.34
CA THR A 25 4.92 8.63 3.43
C THR A 25 6.03 9.56 2.94
N ILE A 26 6.91 10.02 3.82
CA ILE A 26 8.07 10.86 3.45
C ILE A 26 8.99 10.10 2.48
N LEU A 27 9.22 8.81 2.69
CA LEU A 27 9.98 7.97 1.78
C LEU A 27 9.37 7.97 0.37
N PHE A 28 8.05 7.79 0.24
CA PHE A 28 7.37 7.84 -1.06
C PHE A 28 7.40 9.25 -1.67
N ILE A 29 7.26 10.31 -0.87
CA ILE A 29 7.43 11.69 -1.36
C ILE A 29 8.83 11.89 -1.93
N ALA A 30 9.87 11.43 -1.23
CA ALA A 30 11.25 11.50 -1.70
C ALA A 30 11.40 10.73 -3.04
N ILE A 31 10.88 9.51 -3.13
CA ILE A 31 10.85 8.75 -4.40
C ILE A 31 10.17 9.56 -5.51
N GLY A 32 9.02 10.18 -5.22
CA GLY A 32 8.29 11.00 -6.19
C GLY A 32 9.04 12.23 -6.67
N ILE A 33 9.80 12.87 -5.78
CA ILE A 33 10.63 14.03 -6.12
C ILE A 33 11.84 13.62 -6.96
N PHE A 34 12.55 12.56 -6.56
CA PHE A 34 13.80 12.13 -7.24
C PHE A 34 13.54 11.38 -8.54
N TYR A 35 12.60 10.44 -8.56
CA TYR A 35 12.32 9.58 -9.72
C TYR A 35 11.12 10.04 -10.54
N GLY A 36 10.33 10.97 -10.01
CA GLY A 36 9.20 11.56 -10.67
C GLY A 36 7.86 10.84 -10.43
N LYS A 37 6.79 11.58 -10.68
CA LYS A 37 5.38 11.18 -10.50
C LYS A 37 5.03 9.84 -11.17
N LYS A 38 5.58 9.58 -12.36
CA LYS A 38 5.32 8.36 -13.14
C LYS A 38 5.66 7.08 -12.36
N HIS A 39 6.78 7.07 -11.62
CA HIS A 39 7.19 5.93 -10.80
C HIS A 39 6.21 5.68 -9.65
N LEU A 40 5.74 6.74 -9.00
CA LEU A 40 4.74 6.62 -7.94
C LEU A 40 3.42 6.05 -8.46
N ILE A 41 2.90 6.60 -9.59
CA ILE A 41 1.66 6.12 -10.19
C ILE A 41 1.76 4.66 -10.60
N SER A 42 2.87 4.26 -11.26
CA SER A 42 3.06 2.87 -11.64
C SER A 42 3.15 1.94 -10.42
N GLY A 43 3.82 2.37 -9.36
CA GLY A 43 3.89 1.63 -8.09
C GLY A 43 2.52 1.47 -7.44
N MET A 44 1.76 2.56 -7.33
CA MET A 44 0.41 2.56 -6.77
C MET A 44 -0.52 1.61 -7.54
N LEU A 45 -0.58 1.74 -8.87
CA LEU A 45 -1.44 0.89 -9.69
C LEU A 45 -0.99 -0.59 -9.72
N ALA A 46 0.28 -0.87 -9.48
CA ALA A 46 0.82 -2.23 -9.47
C ALA A 46 0.31 -3.09 -8.30
N PHE A 47 -0.14 -2.47 -7.21
CA PHE A 47 -0.72 -3.20 -6.07
C PHE A 47 -1.94 -4.04 -6.48
N TYR A 48 -2.79 -3.51 -7.37
CA TYR A 48 -4.03 -4.19 -7.77
C TYR A 48 -3.77 -5.52 -8.48
N PRO A 49 -3.07 -5.57 -9.62
CA PRO A 49 -2.81 -6.84 -10.30
C PRO A 49 -1.96 -7.79 -9.44
N ALA A 50 -0.97 -7.30 -8.70
CA ALA A 50 -0.17 -8.13 -7.83
C ALA A 50 -1.02 -8.80 -6.73
N HIS A 51 -1.89 -8.03 -6.07
CA HIS A 51 -2.78 -8.56 -5.04
C HIS A 51 -3.78 -9.58 -5.59
N LEU A 52 -4.41 -9.29 -6.73
CA LEU A 52 -5.36 -10.18 -7.37
C LEU A 52 -4.71 -11.50 -7.80
N ILE A 53 -3.53 -11.44 -8.43
CA ILE A 53 -2.79 -12.62 -8.87
C ILE A 53 -2.45 -13.49 -7.66
N VAL A 54 -1.80 -12.93 -6.64
CA VAL A 54 -1.36 -13.70 -5.47
C VAL A 54 -2.53 -14.32 -4.71
N LYS A 55 -3.63 -13.60 -4.57
CA LYS A 55 -4.85 -14.11 -3.94
C LYS A 55 -5.49 -15.25 -4.73
N SER A 56 -5.33 -15.27 -6.06
CA SER A 56 -5.90 -16.29 -6.95
C SER A 56 -5.05 -17.57 -7.02
N ILE A 57 -3.75 -17.51 -6.68
CA ILE A 57 -2.83 -18.66 -6.79
C ILE A 57 -3.33 -19.90 -6.03
N PRO A 58 -3.75 -19.83 -4.75
CA PRO A 58 -4.22 -21.03 -4.05
C PRO A 58 -5.42 -21.71 -4.73
N SER A 59 -6.37 -20.91 -5.21
CA SER A 59 -7.56 -21.40 -5.93
C SER A 59 -7.18 -22.03 -7.28
N PHE A 60 -6.24 -21.42 -7.99
CA PHE A 60 -5.72 -21.94 -9.26
C PHE A 60 -5.00 -23.28 -9.07
N LEU A 61 -4.13 -23.40 -8.06
CA LEU A 61 -3.45 -24.66 -7.73
C LEU A 61 -4.43 -25.77 -7.33
N ALA A 62 -5.46 -25.43 -6.56
CA ALA A 62 -6.52 -26.36 -6.18
C ALA A 62 -7.28 -26.87 -7.42
N MET A 63 -7.58 -25.99 -8.38
CA MET A 63 -8.24 -26.37 -9.64
C MET A 63 -7.36 -27.33 -10.47
N MET A 64 -6.04 -27.14 -10.49
CA MET A 64 -5.09 -28.00 -11.17
C MET A 64 -4.78 -29.29 -10.41
N LYS A 65 -5.42 -29.54 -9.25
CA LYS A 65 -5.18 -30.68 -8.36
C LYS A 65 -3.72 -30.81 -7.90
N ILE A 66 -3.00 -29.66 -7.85
CA ILE A 66 -1.62 -29.59 -7.39
C ILE A 66 -1.64 -29.30 -5.88
N SER A 67 -1.28 -30.29 -5.07
CA SER A 67 -1.25 -30.17 -3.61
C SER A 67 0.05 -29.51 -3.10
N VAL A 68 0.34 -28.29 -3.53
CA VAL A 68 1.44 -27.49 -3.00
C VAL A 68 0.93 -26.64 -1.84
N ARG A 69 1.47 -26.87 -0.65
CA ARG A 69 1.18 -26.07 0.54
C ARG A 69 2.00 -24.78 0.47
N LEU A 70 1.41 -23.71 -0.03
CA LEU A 70 2.05 -22.40 -0.07
C LEU A 70 2.16 -21.83 1.36
N ASN A 71 3.37 -21.56 1.79
CA ASN A 71 3.63 -20.85 3.04
C ASN A 71 3.36 -19.34 2.84
N ASN A 72 2.97 -18.64 3.89
CA ASN A 72 2.75 -17.18 3.88
C ASN A 72 3.99 -16.42 3.40
N ALA A 73 5.21 -16.88 3.74
CA ALA A 73 6.45 -16.30 3.25
C ALA A 73 6.57 -16.42 1.72
N THR A 74 6.23 -17.59 1.15
CA THR A 74 6.24 -17.80 -0.30
C THR A 74 5.24 -16.89 -1.00
N LEU A 75 4.03 -16.70 -0.43
CA LEU A 75 3.04 -15.77 -0.96
C LEU A 75 3.53 -14.33 -0.92
N CYS A 76 4.28 -13.93 0.11
CA CYS A 76 4.90 -12.59 0.18
C CYS A 76 5.96 -12.40 -0.91
N VAL A 77 6.83 -13.39 -1.12
CA VAL A 77 7.86 -13.33 -2.19
C VAL A 77 7.20 -13.22 -3.56
N LEU A 78 6.17 -14.03 -3.81
CA LEU A 78 5.39 -13.96 -5.05
C LEU A 78 4.71 -12.60 -5.23
N PHE A 79 4.16 -12.03 -4.15
CA PHE A 79 3.58 -10.69 -4.20
C PHE A 79 4.61 -9.64 -4.62
N VAL A 80 5.78 -9.63 -4.00
CA VAL A 80 6.85 -8.68 -4.35
C VAL A 80 7.28 -8.87 -5.80
N ALA A 81 7.44 -10.11 -6.28
CA ALA A 81 7.80 -10.40 -7.65
C ALA A 81 6.74 -9.88 -8.65
N PHE A 82 5.46 -10.17 -8.43
CA PHE A 82 4.37 -9.69 -9.27
C PHE A 82 4.18 -8.18 -9.18
N TYR A 83 4.38 -7.59 -8.01
CA TYR A 83 4.34 -6.15 -7.81
C TYR A 83 5.42 -5.45 -8.65
N LEU A 84 6.66 -5.89 -8.55
CA LEU A 84 7.78 -5.31 -9.33
C LEU A 84 7.56 -5.49 -10.84
N PHE A 85 7.10 -6.66 -11.26
CA PHE A 85 6.77 -6.92 -12.66
C PHE A 85 5.65 -6.00 -13.16
N SER A 86 4.56 -5.89 -12.42
CA SER A 86 3.43 -5.02 -12.76
C SER A 86 3.82 -3.54 -12.77
N ALA A 87 4.62 -3.10 -11.79
CA ALA A 87 5.14 -1.74 -11.74
C ALA A 87 6.02 -1.42 -12.95
N PHE A 88 6.88 -2.35 -13.36
CA PHE A 88 7.73 -2.21 -14.56
C PHE A 88 6.89 -2.09 -15.84
N VAL A 89 5.91 -2.99 -16.01
CA VAL A 89 5.01 -2.97 -17.17
C VAL A 89 4.22 -1.67 -17.23
N LEU A 90 3.60 -1.28 -16.11
CA LEU A 90 2.83 -0.03 -16.03
C LEU A 90 3.73 1.19 -16.26
N TYR A 91 4.92 1.23 -15.68
CA TYR A 91 5.87 2.30 -15.91
C TYR A 91 6.21 2.46 -17.39
N ARG A 92 6.38 1.36 -18.12
CA ARG A 92 6.68 1.40 -19.55
C ARG A 92 5.51 1.94 -20.38
N HIS A 93 4.27 1.64 -19.98
CA HIS A 93 3.06 2.00 -20.77
C HIS A 93 2.41 3.31 -20.35
N LEU A 94 2.65 3.80 -19.12
CA LEU A 94 2.13 5.10 -18.69
C LEU A 94 2.87 6.24 -19.41
N SER A 95 2.12 7.10 -20.08
CA SER A 95 2.63 8.37 -20.58
C SER A 95 2.77 9.35 -19.39
N SER A 96 3.91 10.04 -19.30
CA SER A 96 4.08 11.10 -18.32
C SER A 96 3.51 12.39 -18.91
N GLU A 97 2.30 12.77 -18.53
CA GLU A 97 1.82 14.12 -18.77
C GLU A 97 2.53 15.06 -17.78
N TYR A 98 3.21 16.05 -18.32
CA TYR A 98 3.89 17.06 -17.52
C TYR A 98 2.87 18.10 -17.07
N SER A 99 2.59 18.20 -15.79
CA SER A 99 1.93 19.36 -15.21
C SER A 99 2.87 20.57 -15.31
N TYR A 100 2.44 21.62 -16.00
CA TYR A 100 3.21 22.86 -16.16
C TYR A 100 3.41 23.61 -14.82
N ASN A 101 2.53 23.42 -13.85
CA ASN A 101 2.58 24.11 -12.57
C ASN A 101 3.32 23.28 -11.50
N LYS A 102 4.47 23.81 -11.02
CA LYS A 102 5.29 23.15 -10.00
C LYS A 102 4.55 22.87 -8.69
N LEU A 103 3.64 23.77 -8.26
CA LEU A 103 2.85 23.60 -7.04
C LEU A 103 1.86 22.43 -7.19
N ILE A 104 1.15 22.36 -8.31
CA ILE A 104 0.20 21.27 -8.58
C ILE A 104 0.94 19.94 -8.60
N LYS A 105 2.09 19.86 -9.28
CA LYS A 105 2.92 18.66 -9.30
C LYS A 105 3.35 18.21 -7.90
N PHE A 106 3.71 19.13 -7.02
CA PHE A 106 4.10 18.81 -5.66
C PHE A 106 2.93 18.28 -4.83
N ILE A 107 1.74 18.91 -4.94
CA ILE A 107 0.52 18.43 -4.27
C ILE A 107 0.15 17.02 -4.76
N GLU A 108 0.22 16.76 -6.06
CA GLU A 108 -0.02 15.44 -6.64
C GLU A 108 0.92 14.38 -6.06
N ILE A 109 2.22 14.67 -5.96
CA ILE A 109 3.21 13.75 -5.37
C ILE A 109 2.84 13.42 -3.93
N ILE A 110 2.45 14.41 -3.13
CA ILE A 110 2.03 14.20 -1.74
C ILE A 110 0.80 13.29 -1.67
N LEU A 111 -0.24 13.58 -2.44
CA LEU A 111 -1.49 12.81 -2.42
C LEU A 111 -1.29 11.38 -2.89
N ILE A 112 -0.52 11.17 -3.96
CA ILE A 112 -0.17 9.82 -4.43
C ILE A 112 0.66 9.08 -3.38
N SER A 113 1.59 9.75 -2.70
CA SER A 113 2.41 9.14 -1.65
C SER A 113 1.57 8.70 -0.45
N ILE A 114 0.57 9.49 -0.06
CA ILE A 114 -0.40 9.11 0.99
C ILE A 114 -1.20 7.88 0.54
N ALA A 115 -1.68 7.85 -0.71
CA ALA A 115 -2.44 6.73 -1.25
C ALA A 115 -1.61 5.44 -1.26
N ILE A 116 -0.36 5.48 -1.73
CA ILE A 116 0.55 4.31 -1.72
C ILE A 116 0.81 3.83 -0.28
N THR A 117 1.00 4.77 0.66
CA THR A 117 1.20 4.42 2.07
C THR A 117 -0.03 3.69 2.61
N ALA A 118 -1.23 4.16 2.31
CA ALA A 118 -2.48 3.53 2.71
C ALA A 118 -2.65 2.13 2.10
N GLU A 119 -2.37 1.96 0.80
CA GLU A 119 -2.40 0.66 0.13
C GLU A 119 -1.38 -0.32 0.73
N THR A 120 -0.16 0.17 1.00
CA THR A 120 0.88 -0.64 1.65
C THR A 120 0.42 -1.11 3.02
N LEU A 121 -0.26 -0.26 3.78
CA LEU A 121 -0.79 -0.61 5.09
C LEU A 121 -1.96 -1.61 4.99
N VAL A 122 -2.88 -1.43 4.05
CA VAL A 122 -3.96 -2.40 3.77
C VAL A 122 -3.37 -3.78 3.45
N PHE A 123 -2.35 -3.82 2.58
CA PHE A 123 -1.66 -5.07 2.26
C PHE A 123 -0.95 -5.67 3.48
N TYR A 124 -0.24 -4.84 4.26
CA TYR A 124 0.44 -5.25 5.47
C TYR A 124 -0.52 -5.91 6.46
N LEU A 125 -1.63 -5.26 6.77
CA LEU A 125 -2.65 -5.76 7.71
C LEU A 125 -3.41 -6.98 7.18
N GLY A 126 -3.56 -7.09 5.87
CA GLY A 126 -4.19 -8.25 5.22
C GLY A 126 -3.31 -9.49 5.18
N ASN A 127 -2.02 -9.40 5.52
CA ASN A 127 -1.08 -10.51 5.44
C ASN A 127 -0.59 -10.95 6.82
N PRO A 128 -0.94 -12.17 7.28
CA PRO A 128 -0.59 -12.67 8.61
C PRO A 128 0.93 -12.88 8.82
N PHE A 129 1.72 -12.87 7.75
CA PHE A 129 3.19 -12.92 7.89
C PHE A 129 3.73 -11.59 8.44
N PHE A 130 3.28 -10.46 7.89
CA PHE A 130 3.76 -9.15 8.30
C PHE A 130 3.21 -8.72 9.65
N THR A 131 1.96 -9.04 9.96
CA THR A 131 1.36 -8.69 11.26
C THR A 131 2.03 -9.36 12.45
N LYS A 132 2.84 -10.43 12.22
CA LYS A 132 3.70 -11.03 13.26
C LYS A 132 4.95 -10.20 13.54
N ILE A 133 5.41 -9.37 12.61
CA ILE A 133 6.62 -8.56 12.76
C ILE A 133 6.31 -7.32 13.61
N TYR A 134 5.20 -6.66 13.32
CA TYR A 134 4.75 -5.47 14.05
C TYR A 134 3.23 -5.45 14.14
N HIS A 135 2.71 -5.12 15.31
CA HIS A 135 1.27 -5.01 15.57
C HIS A 135 0.89 -3.55 15.69
N PHE A 136 0.18 -3.04 14.69
CA PHE A 136 -0.40 -1.71 14.74
C PHE A 136 -1.49 -1.63 15.83
N SER A 137 -1.68 -0.45 16.39
CA SER A 137 -2.74 -0.19 17.37
C SER A 137 -4.13 -0.49 16.78
N GLY A 138 -5.08 -0.82 17.66
CA GLY A 138 -6.44 -1.12 17.25
C GLY A 138 -7.11 0.02 16.48
N VAL A 139 -6.74 1.27 16.76
CA VAL A 139 -7.25 2.46 16.07
C VAL A 139 -6.81 2.46 14.60
N ILE A 140 -5.53 2.24 14.33
CA ILE A 140 -5.01 2.16 12.96
C ILE A 140 -5.61 0.94 12.25
N THR A 141 -5.58 -0.23 12.90
CA THR A 141 -6.11 -1.46 12.32
C THR A 141 -7.58 -1.32 11.92
N SER A 142 -8.43 -0.72 12.76
CA SER A 142 -9.86 -0.53 12.43
C SER A 142 -10.09 0.42 11.25
N GLY A 143 -9.22 1.42 11.08
CA GLY A 143 -9.29 2.35 9.96
C GLY A 143 -8.87 1.75 8.60
N PHE A 144 -8.17 0.61 8.60
CA PHE A 144 -7.64 -0.01 7.38
C PHE A 144 -8.11 -1.47 7.18
N THR A 145 -9.11 -1.92 7.93
CA THR A 145 -9.71 -3.26 7.81
C THR A 145 -11.21 -3.18 7.55
N GLY A 146 -11.82 -4.32 7.26
CA GLY A 146 -13.26 -4.41 7.03
C GLY A 146 -13.73 -3.60 5.82
N GLY A 147 -14.84 -2.90 5.94
CA GLY A 147 -15.42 -2.08 4.87
C GLY A 147 -14.59 -0.86 4.46
N MET A 148 -13.70 -0.39 5.34
CA MET A 148 -12.83 0.76 5.06
C MET A 148 -11.77 0.45 3.98
N ILE A 149 -11.41 -0.82 3.79
CA ILE A 149 -10.49 -1.26 2.72
C ILE A 149 -10.98 -0.75 1.35
N PHE A 150 -12.28 -0.80 1.11
CA PHE A 150 -12.87 -0.35 -0.16
C PHE A 150 -12.58 1.12 -0.46
N ILE A 151 -12.64 1.98 0.56
CA ILE A 151 -12.34 3.41 0.42
C ILE A 151 -10.87 3.61 0.02
N TRP A 152 -9.96 2.92 0.70
CA TRP A 152 -8.53 3.01 0.41
C TRP A 152 -8.17 2.48 -0.96
N LEU A 153 -8.85 1.43 -1.44
CA LEU A 153 -8.65 0.88 -2.79
C LEU A 153 -9.20 1.78 -3.90
N ILE A 154 -10.24 2.59 -3.64
CA ILE A 154 -10.78 3.52 -4.64
C ILE A 154 -10.03 4.86 -4.66
N MET A 155 -9.46 5.27 -3.52
CA MET A 155 -8.78 6.57 -3.37
C MET A 155 -7.75 6.86 -4.46
N PRO A 156 -6.88 5.93 -4.88
CA PRO A 156 -5.92 6.15 -5.97
C PRO A 156 -6.57 6.54 -7.29
N PHE A 157 -7.67 5.88 -7.64
CA PHE A 157 -8.39 6.20 -8.89
C PHE A 157 -9.04 7.58 -8.83
N CYS A 158 -9.58 7.97 -7.68
CA CYS A 158 -10.11 9.31 -7.46
C CYS A 158 -9.00 10.36 -7.63
N ILE A 159 -7.84 10.16 -7.01
CA ILE A 159 -6.69 11.07 -7.14
C ILE A 159 -6.29 11.20 -8.61
N LEU A 160 -6.12 10.09 -9.33
CA LEU A 160 -5.74 10.11 -10.74
C LEU A 160 -6.79 10.80 -11.62
N TYR A 161 -8.07 10.62 -11.33
CA TYR A 161 -9.16 11.27 -12.05
C TYR A 161 -9.14 12.79 -11.88
N PHE A 162 -8.99 13.28 -10.64
CA PHE A 162 -8.98 14.71 -10.36
C PHE A 162 -7.77 15.45 -10.92
N PHE A 163 -6.63 14.78 -11.06
CA PHE A 163 -5.40 15.40 -11.54
C PHE A 163 -5.10 15.13 -13.03
N LYS A 164 -6.01 14.47 -13.74
CA LYS A 164 -5.88 14.25 -15.19
C LYS A 164 -6.21 15.51 -16.01
N HIS A 165 -6.89 16.48 -15.40
CA HIS A 165 -7.28 17.76 -16.00
C HIS A 165 -6.48 18.91 -15.42
#